data_9fe1d775e55171ee629c5f7edaa702ec
#
_entry.id   9fe1d775e55171ee629c5f7edaa702ec
#
_cell.length_a   1.000
_cell.length_b   1.000
_cell.length_c   1.000
_cell.angle_alpha   90.00
_cell.angle_beta   90.00
_cell.angle_gamma   90.00
#
_symmetry.space_group_name_H-M   'P 1'
#
loop_
_entity.id
_entity.type
_entity.pdbx_description
1 polymer ?
#
loop_
_entity_poly.entity_id
_entity_poly.type
_entity_poly.pdbx_seq_one_letter_code
_entity_poly.pdbx_strand_id
1 'polypeptide(L)'
;APLASDRLLHAQTEDITAQKMASGQSFPQYEGLPERYELVAMLGNGTFSTVYRAYDRKTNTPVAIKVVRVGDKEQNRALNPNIREHDRSTERASILQEVQIMRRLRHENIVQLLDFIDADEYCYLVMEIVNGGELFDQIIKLTYMSETLARHVICQVAEGIRFMHNECGIVHRDIKPENLLFEHIDTEPSESFQRKPYDEETKIDEGKFVPGVGGGEIGRVKIADFGLSKIVWEHSTKTPCGTVGYAAPEIVRNEQYS
;
A
#
# COMPACT_ATOMS: atom_id res chain seq x y z
N ALA A 1 -32.54 -6.35 -8.51
CA ALA A 1 -31.79 -5.14 -8.82
C ALA A 1 -30.32 -5.40 -8.40
N PRO A 2 -29.32 -5.14 -9.25
CA PRO A 2 -27.93 -5.32 -8.88
C PRO A 2 -27.58 -4.41 -7.70
N LEU A 3 -26.79 -4.93 -6.74
CA LEU A 3 -26.34 -4.23 -5.56
C LEU A 3 -25.53 -2.98 -5.97
N ALA A 4 -25.54 -1.94 -5.16
CA ALA A 4 -24.80 -0.68 -5.42
C ALA A 4 -23.31 -0.92 -5.70
N SER A 5 -22.71 -1.96 -5.11
CA SER A 5 -21.36 -2.44 -5.37
C SER A 5 -21.11 -2.84 -6.83
N ASP A 6 -22.09 -3.46 -7.49
CA ASP A 6 -21.94 -3.89 -8.90
C ASP A 6 -21.96 -2.70 -9.86
N ARG A 7 -22.69 -1.63 -9.54
CA ARG A 7 -22.70 -0.39 -10.33
C ARG A 7 -21.41 0.41 -10.21
N LEU A 8 -20.83 0.45 -9.01
CA LEU A 8 -19.52 1.06 -8.76
C LEU A 8 -18.39 0.27 -9.47
N LEU A 9 -18.46 -1.05 -9.47
CA LEU A 9 -17.49 -1.89 -10.20
C LEU A 9 -17.58 -1.66 -11.72
N HIS A 10 -18.80 -1.59 -12.28
CA HIS A 10 -19.00 -1.30 -13.71
C HIS A 10 -18.54 0.12 -14.10
N ALA A 11 -18.85 1.15 -13.31
CA ALA A 11 -18.39 2.50 -13.56
C ALA A 11 -16.86 2.61 -13.51
N GLN A 12 -16.21 1.91 -12.56
CA GLN A 12 -14.75 1.84 -12.50
C GLN A 12 -14.14 1.11 -13.71
N THR A 13 -14.82 0.11 -14.25
CA THR A 13 -14.36 -0.64 -15.42
C THR A 13 -14.45 0.20 -16.71
N GLU A 14 -15.51 0.99 -16.87
CA GLU A 14 -15.67 1.91 -18.00
C GLU A 14 -14.66 3.06 -17.95
N ASP A 15 -14.35 3.58 -16.76
CA ASP A 15 -13.34 4.63 -16.57
C ASP A 15 -11.92 4.14 -16.89
N ILE A 16 -11.60 2.88 -16.53
CA ILE A 16 -10.33 2.22 -16.84
C ILE A 16 -10.14 2.04 -18.35
N THR A 17 -11.20 1.63 -19.05
CA THR A 17 -11.16 1.45 -20.52
C THR A 17 -11.03 2.80 -21.22
N ALA A 18 -11.70 3.82 -20.73
CA ALA A 18 -11.61 5.19 -21.24
C ALA A 18 -10.21 5.81 -21.00
N GLN A 19 -9.60 5.61 -19.84
CA GLN A 19 -8.24 6.07 -19.53
C GLN A 19 -7.19 5.40 -20.44
N LYS A 20 -7.31 4.11 -20.73
CA LYS A 20 -6.42 3.40 -21.66
C LYS A 20 -6.55 3.90 -23.09
N MET A 21 -7.75 4.20 -23.56
CA MET A 21 -7.98 4.76 -24.89
C MET A 21 -7.48 6.21 -25.02
N ALA A 22 -7.50 6.98 -23.94
CA ALA A 22 -7.07 8.38 -23.93
C ALA A 22 -5.54 8.56 -23.83
N SER A 23 -4.81 7.61 -23.22
CA SER A 23 -3.37 7.80 -22.94
C SER A 23 -2.43 7.29 -24.02
N GLY A 24 -2.84 6.36 -24.89
CA GLY A 24 -1.96 5.74 -25.90
C GLY A 24 -0.69 5.11 -25.33
N GLN A 25 -0.58 4.97 -24.01
CA GLN A 25 0.61 4.44 -23.32
C GLN A 25 0.67 2.92 -23.42
N SER A 26 1.74 2.42 -24.03
CA SER A 26 2.11 1.00 -23.91
C SER A 26 2.94 0.82 -22.64
N PHE A 27 2.48 -0.06 -21.75
CA PHE A 27 3.27 -0.44 -20.57
C PHE A 27 4.35 -1.47 -20.96
N PRO A 28 5.46 -1.55 -20.20
CA PRO A 28 6.47 -2.57 -20.42
C PRO A 28 5.85 -3.97 -20.39
N GLN A 29 6.26 -4.82 -21.31
CA GLN A 29 5.97 -6.24 -21.23
C GLN A 29 6.98 -6.86 -20.25
N TYR A 30 6.49 -7.29 -19.11
CA TYR A 30 7.30 -7.95 -18.10
C TYR A 30 7.32 -9.46 -18.31
N GLU A 31 8.51 -10.02 -18.44
CA GLU A 31 8.69 -11.46 -18.63
C GLU A 31 8.18 -12.24 -17.41
N GLY A 32 7.37 -13.28 -17.66
CA GLY A 32 6.79 -14.12 -16.62
C GLY A 32 5.53 -13.57 -15.95
N LEU A 33 5.08 -12.35 -16.28
CA LEU A 33 3.76 -11.87 -15.85
C LEU A 33 2.67 -12.57 -16.68
N PRO A 34 1.73 -13.31 -16.04
CA PRO A 34 0.67 -13.98 -16.77
C PRO A 34 -0.21 -13.00 -17.56
N GLU A 35 -0.59 -13.37 -18.80
CA GLU A 35 -1.42 -12.57 -19.71
C GLU A 35 -2.80 -12.20 -19.14
N ARG A 36 -3.25 -12.90 -18.08
CA ARG A 36 -4.48 -12.56 -17.38
C ARG A 36 -4.41 -11.18 -16.72
N TYR A 37 -3.21 -10.69 -16.39
CA TYR A 37 -3.01 -9.39 -15.76
C TYR A 37 -2.69 -8.33 -16.80
N GLU A 38 -3.60 -7.43 -17.02
CA GLU A 38 -3.43 -6.30 -17.92
C GLU A 38 -3.04 -5.05 -17.15
N LEU A 39 -1.82 -4.53 -17.38
CA LEU A 39 -1.36 -3.29 -16.76
C LEU A 39 -2.12 -2.10 -17.36
N VAL A 40 -2.61 -1.20 -16.49
CA VAL A 40 -3.48 -0.08 -16.87
C VAL A 40 -2.87 1.27 -16.56
N ALA A 41 -2.27 1.42 -15.37
CA ALA A 41 -1.64 2.66 -14.94
C ALA A 41 -0.51 2.38 -13.97
N MET A 42 0.50 3.26 -13.93
CA MET A 42 1.53 3.24 -12.89
C MET A 42 1.00 4.00 -11.68
N LEU A 43 1.02 3.35 -10.50
CA LEU A 43 0.61 3.93 -9.23
C LEU A 43 1.78 4.50 -8.44
N GLY A 44 2.95 3.88 -8.54
CA GLY A 44 4.15 4.33 -7.85
C GLY A 44 5.41 3.75 -8.48
N ASN A 45 6.53 4.47 -8.32
CA ASN A 45 7.83 4.05 -8.82
C ASN A 45 8.87 4.26 -7.72
N GLY A 46 9.26 3.18 -7.06
CA GLY A 46 10.32 3.15 -6.06
C GLY A 46 11.66 2.76 -6.65
N THR A 47 12.71 2.79 -5.82
CA THR A 47 14.09 2.49 -6.24
C THR A 47 14.26 1.07 -6.79
N PHE A 48 13.55 0.11 -6.23
CA PHE A 48 13.68 -1.32 -6.56
C PHE A 48 12.39 -1.97 -7.04
N SER A 49 11.28 -1.23 -7.05
CA SER A 49 9.98 -1.77 -7.43
C SER A 49 9.09 -0.72 -8.07
N THR A 50 8.23 -1.15 -8.96
CA THR A 50 7.18 -0.30 -9.55
C THR A 50 5.82 -0.93 -9.25
N VAL A 51 4.87 -0.12 -8.82
CA VAL A 51 3.51 -0.57 -8.55
C VAL A 51 2.60 -0.12 -9.68
N TYR A 52 1.85 -1.05 -10.23
CA TYR A 52 0.89 -0.81 -11.29
C TYR A 52 -0.54 -1.10 -10.83
N ARG A 53 -1.46 -0.30 -11.29
CA ARG A 53 -2.85 -0.69 -11.39
C ARG A 53 -2.98 -1.65 -12.56
N ALA A 54 -3.59 -2.80 -12.34
CA ALA A 54 -3.83 -3.80 -13.36
C ALA A 54 -5.26 -4.33 -13.29
N TYR A 55 -5.65 -5.03 -14.32
CA TYR A 55 -6.94 -5.70 -14.39
C TYR A 55 -6.71 -7.21 -14.48
N ASP A 56 -7.27 -7.98 -13.53
CA ASP A 56 -7.27 -9.44 -13.61
C ASP A 56 -8.45 -9.90 -14.47
N ARG A 57 -8.18 -10.33 -15.68
CA ARG A 57 -9.18 -10.82 -16.64
C ARG A 57 -9.91 -12.09 -16.18
N LYS A 58 -9.30 -12.85 -15.24
CA LYS A 58 -9.90 -14.08 -14.72
C LYS A 58 -11.02 -13.81 -13.72
N THR A 59 -10.81 -12.85 -12.83
CA THR A 59 -11.77 -12.45 -11.79
C THR A 59 -12.63 -11.27 -12.21
N ASN A 60 -12.25 -10.59 -13.30
CA ASN A 60 -12.88 -9.37 -13.79
C ASN A 60 -12.83 -8.23 -12.74
N THR A 61 -11.71 -8.11 -12.03
CA THR A 61 -11.52 -7.12 -10.96
C THR A 61 -10.20 -6.35 -11.11
N PRO A 62 -10.16 -5.08 -10.68
CA PRO A 62 -8.91 -4.33 -10.60
C PRO A 62 -8.05 -4.85 -9.45
N VAL A 63 -6.72 -4.84 -9.67
CA VAL A 63 -5.71 -5.24 -8.70
C VAL A 63 -4.54 -4.27 -8.72
N ALA A 64 -3.73 -4.26 -7.67
CA ALA A 64 -2.42 -3.62 -7.63
C ALA A 64 -1.33 -4.67 -7.82
N ILE A 65 -0.35 -4.42 -8.69
CA ILE A 65 0.78 -5.33 -8.92
C ILE A 65 2.08 -4.59 -8.61
N LYS A 66 2.77 -5.02 -7.55
CA LYS A 66 4.13 -4.59 -7.21
C LYS A 66 5.09 -5.49 -8.00
N VAL A 67 5.78 -4.88 -8.96
CA VAL A 67 6.81 -5.52 -9.79
C VAL A 67 8.16 -5.24 -9.16
N VAL A 68 8.86 -6.28 -8.73
CA VAL A 68 10.18 -6.18 -8.12
C VAL A 68 11.19 -6.89 -9.00
N ARG A 69 12.26 -6.18 -9.40
CA ARG A 69 13.34 -6.78 -10.18
C ARG A 69 14.30 -7.52 -9.26
N VAL A 70 14.50 -8.82 -9.50
CA VAL A 70 15.32 -9.70 -8.66
C VAL A 70 16.61 -10.18 -9.33
N GLY A 71 17.03 -9.57 -10.42
CA GLY A 71 18.32 -9.86 -11.01
C GLY A 71 18.42 -9.58 -12.50
N ASP A 72 19.59 -9.13 -12.90
CA ASP A 72 20.08 -9.13 -14.29
C ASP A 72 21.25 -10.12 -14.36
N LYS A 73 21.08 -11.20 -15.12
CA LYS A 73 22.15 -12.20 -15.28
C LYS A 73 23.34 -11.68 -16.09
N GLU A 74 23.19 -10.63 -16.92
CA GLU A 74 24.23 -10.20 -17.85
C GLU A 74 24.69 -8.75 -17.74
N GLN A 75 23.84 -7.77 -17.48
CA GLN A 75 24.26 -6.36 -17.49
C GLN A 75 25.11 -5.95 -16.28
N ASN A 76 24.89 -6.53 -15.10
CA ASN A 76 25.72 -6.24 -13.92
C ASN A 76 27.08 -6.93 -13.93
N ARG A 77 27.28 -8.00 -14.72
CA ARG A 77 28.60 -8.59 -14.94
C ARG A 77 29.54 -7.66 -15.70
N ALA A 78 29.01 -6.85 -16.60
CA ALA A 78 29.80 -5.92 -17.41
C ALA A 78 30.17 -4.64 -16.64
N LEU A 79 29.35 -4.20 -15.65
CA LEU A 79 29.55 -2.94 -14.94
C LEU A 79 30.27 -3.09 -13.60
N ASN A 80 30.17 -4.23 -12.93
CA ASN A 80 30.86 -4.46 -11.66
C ASN A 80 31.00 -5.97 -11.35
N PRO A 81 32.15 -6.60 -11.67
CA PRO A 81 32.39 -8.04 -11.45
C PRO A 81 32.41 -8.43 -9.94
N ASN A 82 32.37 -7.45 -9.03
CA ASN A 82 32.40 -7.67 -7.58
C ASN A 82 31.01 -7.65 -6.91
N ILE A 83 29.93 -7.41 -7.65
CA ILE A 83 28.57 -7.59 -7.10
C ILE A 83 28.32 -9.11 -7.00
N ARG A 84 28.41 -9.62 -5.78
CA ARG A 84 28.39 -11.04 -5.46
C ARG A 84 27.00 -11.65 -5.72
N GLU A 85 26.97 -12.89 -6.17
CA GLU A 85 25.77 -13.77 -6.20
C GLU A 85 24.99 -13.75 -4.85
N HIS A 86 25.67 -13.40 -3.77
CA HIS A 86 25.13 -13.28 -2.43
C HIS A 86 24.06 -12.16 -2.28
N ASP A 87 24.19 -11.05 -3.00
CA ASP A 87 23.22 -9.92 -2.86
C ASP A 87 21.87 -10.27 -3.51
N ARG A 88 21.86 -11.04 -4.59
CA ARG A 88 20.64 -11.45 -5.31
C ARG A 88 19.82 -12.49 -4.55
N SER A 89 20.50 -13.44 -3.92
CA SER A 89 19.83 -14.42 -3.05
C SER A 89 19.18 -13.73 -1.85
N THR A 90 19.77 -12.62 -1.39
CA THR A 90 19.28 -11.83 -0.27
C THR A 90 18.05 -11.01 -0.65
N GLU A 91 18.02 -10.38 -1.84
CA GLU A 91 16.84 -9.62 -2.32
C GLU A 91 15.64 -10.54 -2.54
N ARG A 92 15.82 -11.65 -3.26
CA ARG A 92 14.75 -12.63 -3.47
C ARG A 92 14.26 -13.23 -2.15
N ALA A 93 15.17 -13.54 -1.22
CA ALA A 93 14.82 -14.03 0.11
C ALA A 93 13.99 -13.02 0.89
N SER A 94 14.31 -11.72 0.80
CA SER A 94 13.53 -10.65 1.44
C SER A 94 12.11 -10.57 0.87
N ILE A 95 11.95 -10.68 -0.45
CA ILE A 95 10.62 -10.68 -1.09
C ILE A 95 9.82 -11.91 -0.69
N LEU A 96 10.45 -13.08 -0.66
CA LEU A 96 9.78 -14.32 -0.22
C LEU A 96 9.35 -14.23 1.24
N GLN A 97 10.13 -13.57 2.09
CA GLN A 97 9.75 -13.29 3.47
C GLN A 97 8.55 -12.34 3.54
N GLU A 98 8.54 -11.25 2.78
CA GLU A 98 7.40 -10.33 2.67
C GLU A 98 6.12 -11.09 2.24
N VAL A 99 6.22 -11.93 1.22
CA VAL A 99 5.12 -12.77 0.74
C VAL A 99 4.63 -13.75 1.80
N GLN A 100 5.54 -14.41 2.53
CA GLN A 100 5.17 -15.32 3.63
C GLN A 100 4.41 -14.62 4.75
N ILE A 101 4.81 -13.38 5.06
CA ILE A 101 4.13 -12.52 6.03
C ILE A 101 2.75 -12.16 5.51
N MET A 102 2.65 -11.59 4.31
CA MET A 102 1.39 -11.12 3.74
C MET A 102 0.36 -12.26 3.57
N ARG A 103 0.78 -13.47 3.26
CA ARG A 103 -0.12 -14.64 3.16
C ARG A 103 -0.83 -15.00 4.46
N ARG A 104 -0.29 -14.62 5.61
CA ARG A 104 -0.89 -14.84 6.95
C ARG A 104 -1.84 -13.73 7.35
N LEU A 105 -1.76 -12.57 6.70
CA LEU A 105 -2.48 -11.37 7.07
C LEU A 105 -3.81 -11.32 6.31
N ARG A 106 -4.92 -11.58 7.02
CA ARG A 106 -6.29 -11.43 6.50
C ARG A 106 -7.09 -10.58 7.46
N HIS A 107 -7.13 -9.29 7.22
CA HIS A 107 -7.82 -8.32 8.06
C HIS A 107 -8.29 -7.14 7.21
N GLU A 108 -9.46 -6.56 7.57
CA GLU A 108 -10.05 -5.45 6.80
C GLU A 108 -9.18 -4.19 6.76
N ASN A 109 -8.31 -3.98 7.76
CA ASN A 109 -7.38 -2.85 7.82
C ASN A 109 -5.94 -3.22 7.40
N ILE A 110 -5.78 -4.26 6.61
CA ILE A 110 -4.48 -4.71 6.07
C ILE A 110 -4.66 -5.02 4.59
N VAL A 111 -3.75 -4.53 3.75
CA VAL A 111 -3.76 -4.82 2.30
C VAL A 111 -3.54 -6.30 2.08
N GLN A 112 -4.49 -6.93 1.36
CA GLN A 112 -4.51 -8.36 1.09
C GLN A 112 -3.63 -8.72 -0.09
N LEU A 113 -2.74 -9.70 0.07
CA LEU A 113 -2.07 -10.37 -1.03
C LEU A 113 -3.04 -11.37 -1.69
N LEU A 114 -3.28 -11.21 -2.98
CA LEU A 114 -4.18 -12.06 -3.77
C LEU A 114 -3.45 -13.17 -4.50
N ASP A 115 -2.26 -12.86 -5.05
CA ASP A 115 -1.42 -13.81 -5.77
C ASP A 115 0.06 -13.41 -5.69
N PHE A 116 0.94 -14.37 -5.96
CA PHE A 116 2.38 -14.13 -6.05
C PHE A 116 2.96 -14.95 -7.20
N ILE A 117 3.68 -14.29 -8.09
CA ILE A 117 4.36 -14.93 -9.21
C ILE A 117 5.87 -14.72 -9.04
N ASP A 118 6.61 -15.82 -9.05
CA ASP A 118 8.06 -15.86 -8.95
C ASP A 118 8.64 -16.22 -10.32
N ALA A 119 9.07 -15.21 -11.09
CA ALA A 119 9.69 -15.38 -12.40
C ALA A 119 11.22 -15.17 -12.31
N ASP A 120 11.93 -15.44 -13.42
CA ASP A 120 13.39 -15.45 -13.41
C ASP A 120 14.00 -14.09 -13.05
N GLU A 121 13.53 -13.01 -13.67
CA GLU A 121 14.05 -11.65 -13.47
C GLU A 121 13.19 -10.80 -12.54
N TYR A 122 11.92 -11.18 -12.34
CA TYR A 122 10.94 -10.38 -11.60
C TYR A 122 10.14 -11.23 -10.63
N CYS A 123 9.79 -10.61 -9.50
CA CYS A 123 8.74 -11.09 -8.62
C CYS A 123 7.54 -10.15 -8.71
N TYR A 124 6.33 -10.72 -8.74
CA TYR A 124 5.08 -9.96 -8.83
C TYR A 124 4.21 -10.26 -7.61
N LEU A 125 3.97 -9.24 -6.81
CA LEU A 125 3.01 -9.32 -5.71
C LEU A 125 1.69 -8.71 -6.20
N VAL A 126 0.68 -9.55 -6.37
CA VAL A 126 -0.66 -9.13 -6.77
C VAL A 126 -1.48 -8.90 -5.51
N MET A 127 -1.95 -7.69 -5.33
CA MET A 127 -2.66 -7.24 -4.13
C MET A 127 -4.02 -6.67 -4.48
N GLU A 128 -4.91 -6.60 -3.49
CA GLU A 128 -6.11 -5.80 -3.63
C GLU A 128 -5.75 -4.35 -3.95
N ILE A 129 -6.59 -3.68 -4.73
CA ILE A 129 -6.41 -2.26 -5.00
C ILE A 129 -7.18 -1.43 -3.97
N VAL A 130 -6.51 -0.41 -3.43
CA VAL A 130 -7.09 0.58 -2.53
C VAL A 130 -7.12 1.90 -3.28
N ASN A 131 -8.31 2.43 -3.55
CA ASN A 131 -8.54 3.45 -4.56
C ASN A 131 -8.39 4.90 -4.09
N GLY A 132 -8.25 5.14 -2.79
CA GLY A 132 -8.08 6.49 -2.22
C GLY A 132 -6.63 7.00 -2.25
N GLY A 133 -5.64 6.09 -2.42
CA GLY A 133 -4.22 6.45 -2.39
C GLY A 133 -3.63 6.47 -0.99
N GLU A 134 -2.51 7.17 -0.82
CA GLU A 134 -1.79 7.28 0.44
C GLU A 134 -2.47 8.27 1.40
N LEU A 135 -2.54 7.90 2.66
CA LEU A 135 -3.08 8.79 3.70
C LEU A 135 -2.24 10.07 3.85
N PHE A 136 -0.94 9.98 3.57
CA PHE A 136 -0.03 11.12 3.59
C PHE A 136 -0.51 12.25 2.66
N ASP A 137 -0.84 11.92 1.41
CA ASP A 137 -1.32 12.90 0.43
C ASP A 137 -2.65 13.51 0.85
N GLN A 138 -3.53 12.71 1.44
CA GLN A 138 -4.81 13.21 1.93
C GLN A 138 -4.65 14.12 3.15
N ILE A 139 -3.68 13.86 4.03
CA ILE A 139 -3.35 14.77 5.14
C ILE A 139 -2.85 16.11 4.59
N ILE A 140 -1.97 16.10 3.58
CA ILE A 140 -1.50 17.34 2.94
C ILE A 140 -2.68 18.10 2.32
N LYS A 141 -3.54 17.41 1.58
CA LYS A 141 -4.74 18.00 0.96
C LYS A 141 -5.68 18.62 1.99
N LEU A 142 -5.90 17.96 3.12
CA LEU A 142 -6.74 18.44 4.22
C LEU A 142 -6.02 19.49 5.10
N THR A 143 -4.70 19.61 5.00
CA THR A 143 -3.81 20.40 5.88
C THR A 143 -3.73 19.79 7.29
N TYR A 144 -4.84 19.49 7.92
CA TYR A 144 -5.00 18.75 9.16
C TYR A 144 -6.40 18.13 9.21
N MET A 145 -6.55 17.11 10.04
CA MET A 145 -7.83 16.42 10.29
C MET A 145 -8.49 16.94 11.57
N SER A 146 -9.82 16.86 11.62
CA SER A 146 -10.54 16.98 12.89
C SER A 146 -10.18 15.82 13.83
N GLU A 147 -10.41 15.99 15.13
CA GLU A 147 -10.21 14.93 16.10
C GLU A 147 -11.04 13.68 15.76
N THR A 148 -12.26 13.88 15.29
CA THR A 148 -13.17 12.79 14.93
C THR A 148 -12.62 11.97 13.76
N LEU A 149 -12.15 12.64 12.70
CA LEU A 149 -11.56 11.98 11.55
C LEU A 149 -10.21 11.30 11.90
N ALA A 150 -9.36 11.99 12.66
CA ALA A 150 -8.11 11.41 13.14
C ALA A 150 -8.34 10.16 14.01
N ARG A 151 -9.35 10.19 14.90
CA ARG A 151 -9.75 9.03 15.69
C ARG A 151 -10.22 7.87 14.81
N HIS A 152 -11.04 8.14 13.77
CA HIS A 152 -11.48 7.13 12.80
C HIS A 152 -10.32 6.42 12.14
N VAL A 153 -9.32 7.17 11.70
CA VAL A 153 -8.08 6.62 11.09
C VAL A 153 -7.29 5.79 12.10
N ILE A 154 -6.96 6.39 13.27
CA ILE A 154 -6.09 5.74 14.25
C ILE A 154 -6.70 4.48 14.84
N CYS A 155 -8.01 4.44 15.08
CA CYS A 155 -8.68 3.22 15.57
C CYS A 155 -8.54 2.07 14.57
N GLN A 156 -8.70 2.32 13.27
CA GLN A 156 -8.55 1.30 12.24
C GLN A 156 -7.11 0.79 12.14
N VAL A 157 -6.12 1.69 12.18
CA VAL A 157 -4.70 1.32 12.20
C VAL A 157 -4.38 0.48 13.44
N ALA A 158 -4.88 0.88 14.62
CA ALA A 158 -4.69 0.14 15.86
C ALA A 158 -5.29 -1.27 15.80
N GLU A 159 -6.45 -1.46 15.17
CA GLU A 159 -7.05 -2.79 14.97
C GLU A 159 -6.20 -3.67 14.05
N GLY A 160 -5.68 -3.12 12.95
CA GLY A 160 -4.75 -3.83 12.08
C GLY A 160 -3.46 -4.25 12.81
N ILE A 161 -2.86 -3.34 13.60
CA ILE A 161 -1.67 -3.62 14.42
C ILE A 161 -1.98 -4.69 15.48
N ARG A 162 -3.12 -4.57 16.19
CA ARG A 162 -3.55 -5.55 17.17
C ARG A 162 -3.66 -6.94 16.58
N PHE A 163 -4.26 -7.06 15.40
CA PHE A 163 -4.35 -8.33 14.67
C PHE A 163 -2.96 -8.88 14.32
N MET A 164 -2.07 -8.05 13.78
CA MET A 164 -0.71 -8.48 13.43
C MET A 164 0.05 -9.00 14.66
N HIS A 165 -0.01 -8.27 15.78
CA HIS A 165 0.73 -8.62 16.99
C HIS A 165 0.15 -9.85 17.68
N ASN A 166 -1.17 -9.84 17.96
CA ASN A 166 -1.80 -10.83 18.84
C ASN A 166 -2.12 -12.14 18.11
N GLU A 167 -2.54 -12.06 16.84
CA GLU A 167 -3.00 -13.24 16.09
C GLU A 167 -1.90 -13.82 15.19
N CYS A 168 -0.95 -12.99 14.74
CA CYS A 168 0.05 -13.41 13.75
C CYS A 168 1.50 -13.36 14.28
N GLY A 169 1.77 -12.68 15.41
CA GLY A 169 3.11 -12.47 15.95
C GLY A 169 4.03 -11.71 14.99
N ILE A 170 3.46 -10.75 14.26
CA ILE A 170 4.17 -9.97 13.23
C ILE A 170 4.25 -8.53 13.67
N VAL A 171 5.45 -7.94 13.62
CA VAL A 171 5.69 -6.50 13.77
C VAL A 171 5.94 -5.87 12.41
N HIS A 172 5.30 -4.73 12.13
CA HIS A 172 5.41 -4.02 10.85
C HIS A 172 6.72 -3.26 10.73
N ARG A 173 7.08 -2.47 11.73
CA ARG A 173 8.32 -1.69 11.90
C ARG A 173 8.46 -0.42 11.03
N ASP A 174 7.48 -0.11 10.19
CA ASP A 174 7.48 1.13 9.38
C ASP A 174 6.05 1.69 9.23
N ILE A 175 5.30 1.78 10.34
CA ILE A 175 3.98 2.43 10.33
C ILE A 175 4.18 3.95 10.21
N LYS A 176 3.69 4.50 9.10
CA LYS A 176 3.72 5.93 8.78
C LYS A 176 2.60 6.25 7.78
N PRO A 177 2.18 7.51 7.63
CA PRO A 177 1.07 7.88 6.74
C PRO A 177 1.25 7.46 5.29
N GLU A 178 2.49 7.36 4.79
CA GLU A 178 2.82 6.90 3.44
C GLU A 178 2.52 5.41 3.24
N ASN A 179 2.57 4.61 4.31
CA ASN A 179 2.28 3.17 4.30
C ASN A 179 0.83 2.87 4.73
N LEU A 180 -0.01 3.88 4.86
CA LEU A 180 -1.44 3.75 5.12
C LEU A 180 -2.19 4.16 3.86
N LEU A 181 -2.95 3.23 3.31
CA LEU A 181 -3.83 3.49 2.17
C LEU A 181 -5.27 3.61 2.68
N PHE A 182 -6.13 4.29 1.93
CA PHE A 182 -7.54 4.40 2.28
C PHE A 182 -8.47 4.14 1.10
N GLU A 183 -9.65 3.63 1.39
CA GLU A 183 -10.74 3.54 0.43
C GLU A 183 -11.38 4.91 0.30
N HIS A 184 -11.45 5.43 -0.93
CA HIS A 184 -12.11 6.70 -1.21
C HIS A 184 -13.62 6.57 -1.00
N ILE A 185 -14.19 7.55 -0.31
CA ILE A 185 -15.63 7.73 -0.14
C ILE A 185 -16.04 9.13 -0.58
N ASP A 186 -17.24 9.24 -1.14
CA ASP A 186 -17.85 10.55 -1.36
C ASP A 186 -18.24 11.17 -0.04
N THR A 187 -17.94 12.46 0.13
CA THR A 187 -18.28 13.22 1.34
C THR A 187 -19.21 14.36 1.01
N GLU A 188 -20.26 14.55 1.81
CA GLU A 188 -21.12 15.73 1.73
C GLU A 188 -20.39 16.93 2.38
N PRO A 189 -20.57 18.16 1.85
CA PRO A 189 -20.05 19.36 2.51
C PRO A 189 -20.55 19.46 3.97
N SER A 190 -19.70 20.00 4.85
CA SER A 190 -20.12 20.26 6.22
C SER A 190 -21.15 21.40 6.26
N GLU A 191 -22.12 21.31 7.17
CA GLU A 191 -23.17 22.33 7.29
C GLU A 191 -22.64 23.71 7.72
N SER A 192 -21.45 23.75 8.33
CA SER A 192 -20.85 24.95 8.91
C SER A 192 -19.33 24.95 8.86
N PHE A 193 -18.77 24.79 7.65
CA PHE A 193 -17.33 24.98 7.49
C PHE A 193 -16.96 26.44 7.76
N GLN A 194 -16.20 26.67 8.85
CA GLN A 194 -15.64 27.97 9.17
C GLN A 194 -14.14 27.82 9.29
N ARG A 195 -13.41 28.56 8.47
CA ARG A 195 -11.96 28.68 8.58
C ARG A 195 -11.61 29.31 9.93
N LYS A 196 -10.63 28.72 10.61
CA LYS A 196 -10.07 29.27 11.82
C LYS A 196 -9.08 30.39 11.48
N PRO A 197 -8.78 31.31 12.41
CA PRO A 197 -7.85 32.44 12.13
C PRO A 197 -6.44 32.00 11.72
N TYR A 198 -6.05 30.77 11.99
CA TYR A 198 -4.76 30.19 11.65
C TYR A 198 -4.80 29.26 10.43
N ASP A 199 -5.96 29.11 9.78
CA ASP A 199 -6.08 28.28 8.59
C ASP A 199 -5.53 29.01 7.38
N GLU A 200 -4.72 28.30 6.60
CA GLU A 200 -4.27 28.77 5.29
C GLU A 200 -5.44 28.79 4.28
N GLU A 201 -5.27 29.58 3.21
CA GLU A 201 -6.28 29.66 2.14
C GLU A 201 -6.53 28.32 1.47
N THR A 202 -5.53 27.43 1.49
CA THR A 202 -5.55 26.08 0.92
C THR A 202 -6.35 25.09 1.75
N LYS A 203 -6.71 25.40 3.02
CA LYS A 203 -7.51 24.51 3.87
C LYS A 203 -8.84 24.23 3.21
N ILE A 204 -9.12 22.96 2.91
CA ILE A 204 -10.39 22.50 2.38
C ILE A 204 -11.32 21.99 3.48
N ASP A 205 -12.61 21.98 3.18
CA ASP A 205 -13.61 21.33 4.03
C ASP A 205 -13.42 19.80 4.01
N GLU A 206 -13.30 19.18 5.18
CA GLU A 206 -13.25 17.71 5.29
C GLU A 206 -14.63 17.06 5.14
N GLY A 207 -15.68 17.88 4.99
CA GLY A 207 -17.02 17.42 4.85
C GLY A 207 -17.63 16.85 6.11
N LYS A 208 -18.84 16.32 5.98
CA LYS A 208 -19.59 15.71 7.06
C LYS A 208 -19.00 14.35 7.44
N PHE A 209 -18.62 14.17 8.70
CA PHE A 209 -18.22 12.88 9.20
C PHE A 209 -19.44 11.99 9.46
N VAL A 210 -19.41 10.75 8.92
CA VAL A 210 -20.46 9.74 9.12
C VAL A 210 -19.89 8.60 9.96
N PRO A 211 -20.37 8.36 11.19
CA PRO A 211 -19.88 7.28 12.04
C PRO A 211 -19.98 5.92 11.35
N GLY A 212 -18.89 5.15 11.40
CA GLY A 212 -18.79 3.84 10.75
C GLY A 212 -18.51 3.87 9.23
N VAL A 213 -18.54 5.06 8.61
CA VAL A 213 -18.23 5.25 7.18
C VAL A 213 -16.94 6.04 7.03
N GLY A 214 -16.87 7.26 7.57
CA GLY A 214 -15.70 8.13 7.49
C GLY A 214 -16.03 9.59 7.23
N GLY A 215 -15.07 10.35 6.74
CA GLY A 215 -15.13 11.75 6.34
C GLY A 215 -13.84 12.18 5.68
N GLY A 216 -13.74 13.41 5.14
CA GLY A 216 -12.54 13.88 4.46
C GLY A 216 -12.12 12.98 3.29
N GLU A 217 -13.10 12.38 2.61
CA GLU A 217 -12.90 11.37 1.55
C GLU A 217 -12.26 10.06 2.03
N ILE A 218 -12.00 9.90 3.36
CA ILE A 218 -11.36 8.74 3.96
C ILE A 218 -12.42 7.80 4.53
N GLY A 219 -12.54 6.63 3.93
CA GLY A 219 -13.35 5.53 4.40
C GLY A 219 -12.52 4.54 5.22
N ARG A 220 -12.41 3.30 4.70
CA ARG A 220 -11.59 2.25 5.34
C ARG A 220 -10.10 2.54 5.13
N VAL A 221 -9.32 2.40 6.21
CA VAL A 221 -7.86 2.54 6.17
C VAL A 221 -7.20 1.17 6.21
N LYS A 222 -6.17 0.97 5.41
CA LYS A 222 -5.44 -0.29 5.30
C LYS A 222 -3.94 -0.07 5.41
N ILE A 223 -3.28 -0.90 6.22
CA ILE A 223 -1.82 -0.93 6.36
C ILE A 223 -1.23 -1.64 5.14
N ALA A 224 -0.21 -1.04 4.54
CA ALA A 224 0.50 -1.54 3.35
C ALA A 224 2.01 -1.56 3.59
N ASP A 225 2.76 -2.14 2.65
CA ASP A 225 4.22 -2.24 2.61
C ASP A 225 4.84 -3.02 3.79
N PHE A 226 4.93 -4.34 3.61
CA PHE A 226 5.45 -5.28 4.61
C PHE A 226 6.94 -5.60 4.42
N GLY A 227 7.65 -4.85 3.57
CA GLY A 227 9.06 -5.10 3.24
C GLY A 227 10.02 -5.06 4.44
N LEU A 228 9.67 -4.32 5.51
CA LEU A 228 10.43 -4.28 6.75
C LEU A 228 9.85 -5.16 7.86
N SER A 229 8.74 -5.84 7.64
CA SER A 229 8.03 -6.62 8.66
C SER A 229 8.79 -7.86 9.11
N LYS A 230 8.55 -8.31 10.34
CA LYS A 230 9.21 -9.47 10.92
C LYS A 230 8.26 -10.30 11.80
N ILE A 231 8.46 -11.62 11.79
CA ILE A 231 7.78 -12.53 12.72
C ILE A 231 8.61 -12.57 14.03
N VAL A 232 7.96 -12.30 15.16
CA VAL A 232 8.63 -12.15 16.49
C VAL A 232 8.04 -13.01 17.59
N TRP A 233 7.29 -14.07 17.25
CA TRP A 233 6.64 -14.93 18.24
C TRP A 233 7.55 -15.41 19.39
N GLU A 234 8.83 -15.64 19.10
CA GLU A 234 9.74 -16.28 20.03
C GLU A 234 10.95 -15.40 20.40
N HIS A 235 11.18 -14.29 19.70
CA HIS A 235 12.42 -13.52 19.88
C HIS A 235 12.19 -12.03 19.62
N SER A 236 12.65 -11.21 20.56
CA SER A 236 12.82 -9.78 20.33
C SER A 236 13.90 -9.51 19.27
N THR A 237 13.84 -8.35 18.63
CA THR A 237 14.78 -7.95 17.59
C THR A 237 15.61 -6.74 18.03
N LYS A 238 16.84 -6.63 17.51
CA LYS A 238 17.72 -5.46 17.69
C LYS A 238 18.04 -4.77 16.37
N THR A 239 17.49 -5.25 15.25
CA THR A 239 17.82 -4.69 13.94
C THR A 239 17.16 -3.33 13.78
N PRO A 240 17.93 -2.21 13.76
CA PRO A 240 17.37 -0.89 13.50
C PRO A 240 16.77 -0.87 12.09
N CYS A 241 15.52 -0.49 11.98
CA CYS A 241 14.84 -0.33 10.72
C CYS A 241 13.65 0.62 10.89
N GLY A 242 13.07 1.03 9.78
CA GLY A 242 11.99 2.00 9.74
C GLY A 242 12.45 3.37 9.25
N THR A 243 11.53 4.30 9.13
CA THR A 243 11.76 5.66 8.68
C THR A 243 12.15 6.53 9.86
N VAL A 244 13.33 7.16 9.83
CA VAL A 244 13.96 7.87 10.98
C VAL A 244 13.01 8.86 11.67
N GLY A 245 12.20 9.59 10.91
CA GLY A 245 11.24 10.57 11.47
C GLY A 245 10.10 9.95 12.26
N TYR A 246 9.84 8.65 12.11
CA TYR A 246 8.76 7.90 12.77
C TYR A 246 9.28 6.80 13.70
N ALA A 247 10.61 6.61 13.78
CA ALA A 247 11.20 5.55 14.58
C ALA A 247 11.05 5.84 16.09
N ALA A 248 10.72 4.80 16.85
CA ALA A 248 10.61 4.88 18.30
C ALA A 248 11.98 5.13 18.95
N PRO A 249 12.03 5.77 20.14
CA PRO A 249 13.29 6.11 20.81
C PRO A 249 14.22 4.91 21.05
N GLU A 250 13.67 3.75 21.39
CA GLU A 250 14.43 2.52 21.59
C GLU A 250 15.11 2.04 20.31
N ILE A 251 14.47 2.25 19.14
CA ILE A 251 15.06 1.91 17.83
C ILE A 251 16.23 2.84 17.53
N VAL A 252 16.04 4.15 17.74
CA VAL A 252 17.10 5.16 17.54
C VAL A 252 18.30 4.91 18.45
N ARG A 253 18.07 4.38 19.66
CA ARG A 253 19.12 4.02 20.63
C ARG A 253 19.74 2.64 20.41
N ASN A 254 19.31 1.91 19.38
CA ASN A 254 19.72 0.51 19.14
C ASN A 254 19.42 -0.44 20.30
N GLU A 255 18.34 -0.20 21.03
CA GLU A 255 17.85 -1.05 22.10
C GLU A 255 17.07 -2.25 21.52
N GLN A 256 16.86 -3.25 22.36
CA GLN A 256 16.05 -4.41 21.98
C GLN A 256 14.57 -4.07 22.06
N TYR A 257 13.79 -4.47 21.06
CA TYR A 257 12.35 -4.22 20.98
C TYR A 257 11.58 -5.47 20.46
N SER A 258 10.30 -5.51 20.74
CA SER A 258 9.41 -6.63 20.38
C SER A 258 8.06 -6.12 19.91
#